data_49c4fa7f5e265b9842b8d914dbecb012
#
_entry.id   49c4fa7f5e265b9842b8d914dbecb012
#
_cell.length_a   1.000
_cell.length_b   1.000
_cell.length_c   1.000
_cell.angle_alpha   90.00
_cell.angle_beta   90.00
_cell.angle_gamma   90.00
#
_symmetry.space_group_name_H-M   'P 1'
#
loop_
_entity.id
_entity.type
_entity.pdbx_description
1 polymer ?
#
loop_
_entity_poly.entity_id
_entity_poly.type
_entity_poly.pdbx_seq_one_letter_code
_entity_poly.pdbx_strand_id
1 'polypeptide(L)'
;RNGILALHFVEKDRKNFPPGATAYKSVFCFDNRMVFLGSGIDNDNQAYPTETTLFQLRMDSPAEQIEVDGELYDAFPLNLSKGGERLALSDTKGNFYVVKNAAAVNITKKEQTSPNDKTRAPQTGNFATAWIDHGRAPKQAAYEYAVYIQPTNKEITRLIKKDGYEVLRRDNTAHVVKDLATGITGYVCFGEYTGQGLVRKATGESIVMERTDTDGQVVMSVCTPDLGLTEKTYTTRQESRPIEKEVLLDGAWELAAQYPGVEA
;
A
#
# COMPACT_ATOMS: atom_id res chain seq x y z
N ARG A 1 8.08 9.83 -11.25
CA ARG A 1 6.61 9.91 -11.45
C ARG A 1 5.95 9.50 -10.16
N ASN A 2 4.90 10.24 -9.77
CA ASN A 2 4.22 10.03 -8.51
C ASN A 2 2.79 9.56 -8.77
N GLY A 3 2.19 8.88 -7.79
CA GLY A 3 0.82 8.39 -7.90
C GLY A 3 0.30 7.83 -6.59
N ILE A 4 -1.01 7.70 -6.48
CA ILE A 4 -1.67 7.10 -5.33
C ILE A 4 -2.67 6.06 -5.84
N LEU A 5 -2.75 4.93 -5.11
CA LEU A 5 -3.79 3.92 -5.27
C LEU A 5 -4.47 3.73 -3.93
N ALA A 6 -5.79 3.63 -3.94
CA ALA A 6 -6.61 3.37 -2.77
C ALA A 6 -7.56 2.21 -3.01
N LEU A 7 -7.84 1.45 -1.97
CA LEU A 7 -8.77 0.32 -1.98
C LEU A 7 -9.49 0.23 -0.63
N HIS A 8 -10.81 0.36 -0.66
CA HIS A 8 -11.66 -0.14 0.41
C HIS A 8 -12.05 -1.58 0.04
N PHE A 9 -11.36 -2.54 0.64
CA PHE A 9 -11.63 -3.95 0.41
C PHE A 9 -12.79 -4.40 1.30
N VAL A 10 -13.79 -4.98 0.67
CA VAL A 10 -14.92 -5.65 1.34
C VAL A 10 -15.14 -6.98 0.65
N GLU A 11 -14.94 -8.08 1.37
CA GLU A 11 -15.21 -9.40 0.82
C GLU A 11 -16.71 -9.59 0.60
N LYS A 12 -17.09 -9.94 -0.63
CA LYS A 12 -18.48 -10.19 -0.97
C LYS A 12 -18.87 -11.62 -0.61
N ASP A 13 -20.12 -11.79 -0.15
CA ASP A 13 -20.72 -13.11 0.04
C ASP A 13 -20.69 -13.91 -1.27
N ARG A 14 -20.10 -15.09 -1.20
CA ARG A 14 -20.07 -16.06 -2.29
C ARG A 14 -20.44 -17.43 -1.72
N LYS A 15 -21.15 -18.23 -2.50
CA LYS A 15 -21.77 -19.52 -2.13
C LYS A 15 -20.92 -20.46 -1.26
N ASN A 16 -19.60 -20.36 -1.28
CA ASN A 16 -18.69 -21.21 -0.48
C ASN A 16 -17.68 -20.41 0.35
N PHE A 17 -17.86 -19.09 0.40
CA PHE A 17 -16.95 -18.17 1.10
C PHE A 17 -17.81 -17.12 1.81
N PRO A 18 -18.12 -17.34 3.08
CA PRO A 18 -18.86 -16.34 3.86
C PRO A 18 -18.07 -15.04 3.90
N PRO A 19 -18.73 -13.89 3.78
CA PRO A 19 -18.07 -12.59 3.89
C PRO A 19 -17.49 -12.45 5.29
N GLY A 20 -16.35 -11.84 5.41
CA GLY A 20 -15.73 -11.69 6.73
C GLY A 20 -14.50 -10.79 6.72
N ALA A 21 -13.94 -10.51 5.56
CA ALA A 21 -12.73 -9.70 5.48
C ALA A 21 -13.03 -8.29 4.97
N THR A 22 -12.53 -7.30 5.69
CA THR A 22 -12.52 -5.88 5.29
C THR A 22 -11.16 -5.27 5.54
N ALA A 23 -10.80 -4.25 4.77
CA ALA A 23 -9.58 -3.47 4.99
C ALA A 23 -9.61 -2.16 4.19
N TYR A 24 -9.01 -1.10 4.74
CA TYR A 24 -8.66 0.11 4.02
C TYR A 24 -7.18 0.05 3.66
N LYS A 25 -6.86 0.17 2.38
CA LYS A 25 -5.49 0.04 1.88
C LYS A 25 -5.13 1.20 0.97
N SER A 26 -3.90 1.70 1.08
CA SER A 26 -3.36 2.72 0.19
C SER A 26 -1.91 2.45 -0.17
N VAL A 27 -1.53 2.89 -1.37
CA VAL A 27 -0.15 2.88 -1.86
C VAL A 27 0.17 4.27 -2.36
N PHE A 28 1.20 4.88 -1.81
CA PHE A 28 1.73 6.17 -2.23
C PHE A 28 3.05 5.95 -2.94
N CYS A 29 3.11 6.32 -4.21
CA CYS A 29 4.30 6.18 -5.04
C CYS A 29 5.00 7.53 -5.17
N PHE A 30 6.27 7.60 -4.76
CA PHE A 30 7.12 8.79 -4.81
C PHE A 30 8.46 8.41 -5.43
N ASP A 31 8.72 8.83 -6.68
CA ASP A 31 9.93 8.50 -7.43
C ASP A 31 10.23 6.98 -7.45
N ASN A 32 11.27 6.53 -6.73
CA ASN A 32 11.71 5.14 -6.64
C ASN A 32 11.22 4.42 -5.37
N ARG A 33 10.25 4.97 -4.65
CA ARG A 33 9.73 4.39 -3.41
C ARG A 33 8.22 4.35 -3.38
N MET A 34 7.69 3.39 -2.65
CA MET A 34 6.27 3.21 -2.41
C MET A 34 6.04 3.05 -0.91
N VAL A 35 5.05 3.77 -0.37
CA VAL A 35 4.61 3.62 1.02
C VAL A 35 3.25 2.93 1.02
N PHE A 36 3.15 1.84 1.75
CA PHE A 36 1.97 1.00 1.86
C PHE A 36 1.37 1.13 3.25
N LEU A 37 0.11 1.51 3.32
CA LEU A 37 -0.64 1.59 4.56
C LEU A 37 -1.88 0.70 4.50
N GLY A 38 -2.18 0.07 5.63
CA GLY A 38 -3.42 -0.65 5.86
C GLY A 38 -3.99 -0.32 7.23
N SER A 39 -5.32 -0.20 7.31
CA SER A 39 -6.06 -0.03 8.55
C SER A 39 -7.38 -0.79 8.50
N GLY A 40 -8.03 -0.97 9.66
CA GLY A 40 -9.33 -1.66 9.75
C GLY A 40 -9.30 -3.04 9.11
N ILE A 41 -8.20 -3.78 9.26
CA ILE A 41 -8.12 -5.14 8.77
C ILE A 41 -8.90 -6.02 9.74
N ASP A 42 -10.07 -6.43 9.32
CA ASP A 42 -10.96 -7.33 10.05
C ASP A 42 -11.20 -8.61 9.26
N ASN A 43 -11.23 -9.73 9.96
CA ASN A 43 -11.60 -11.03 9.41
C ASN A 43 -12.22 -11.87 10.51
N ASP A 44 -13.20 -12.71 10.18
CA ASP A 44 -13.84 -13.64 11.11
C ASP A 44 -13.32 -15.07 10.97
N ASN A 45 -12.43 -15.33 10.04
CA ASN A 45 -11.91 -16.67 9.77
C ASN A 45 -10.92 -17.12 10.84
N GLN A 46 -11.33 -18.15 11.62
CA GLN A 46 -10.50 -18.77 12.65
C GLN A 46 -9.60 -19.90 12.11
N ALA A 47 -9.87 -20.40 10.92
CA ALA A 47 -9.15 -21.54 10.36
C ALA A 47 -7.79 -21.15 9.76
N TYR A 48 -7.71 -19.94 9.16
CA TYR A 48 -6.53 -19.47 8.46
C TYR A 48 -6.07 -18.10 8.96
N PRO A 49 -4.76 -17.81 8.96
CA PRO A 49 -4.25 -16.49 9.28
C PRO A 49 -4.64 -15.48 8.18
N THR A 50 -4.69 -14.22 8.57
CA THR A 50 -4.79 -13.08 7.66
C THR A 50 -3.41 -12.50 7.45
N GLU A 51 -2.99 -12.34 6.21
CA GLU A 51 -1.62 -12.00 5.86
C GLU A 51 -1.56 -10.82 4.88
N THR A 52 -0.52 -10.00 5.01
CA THR A 52 -0.17 -8.99 4.02
C THR A 52 1.16 -9.37 3.38
N THR A 53 1.12 -9.84 2.13
CA THR A 53 2.32 -10.22 1.39
C THR A 53 3.16 -8.98 1.05
N LEU A 54 4.43 -9.00 1.42
CA LEU A 54 5.42 -8.00 1.03
C LEU A 54 5.97 -8.30 -0.36
N PHE A 55 6.41 -9.56 -0.56
CA PHE A 55 6.84 -10.08 -1.85
C PHE A 55 6.68 -11.60 -1.94
N GLN A 56 6.55 -12.10 -3.18
CA GLN A 56 6.71 -13.50 -3.55
C GLN A 56 7.44 -13.54 -4.89
N LEU A 57 8.71 -13.91 -4.86
CA LEU A 57 9.60 -13.81 -6.00
C LEU A 57 10.15 -15.19 -6.35
N ARG A 58 10.09 -15.53 -7.64
CA ARG A 58 10.77 -16.71 -8.15
C ARG A 58 12.28 -16.51 -8.06
N MET A 59 12.96 -17.52 -7.58
CA MET A 59 14.40 -17.59 -7.50
C MET A 59 14.95 -18.42 -8.67
N ASP A 60 15.99 -17.91 -9.32
CA ASP A 60 16.69 -18.64 -10.37
C ASP A 60 17.70 -19.65 -9.77
N SER A 61 18.16 -19.36 -8.54
CA SER A 61 19.04 -20.23 -7.77
C SER A 61 18.62 -20.29 -6.30
N PRO A 62 18.70 -21.46 -5.63
CA PRO A 62 18.52 -21.57 -4.17
C PRO A 62 19.50 -20.69 -3.38
N ALA A 63 20.66 -20.35 -3.96
CA ALA A 63 21.71 -19.55 -3.33
C ALA A 63 21.45 -18.03 -3.34
N GLU A 64 20.38 -17.56 -4.02
CA GLU A 64 20.01 -16.15 -3.94
C GLU A 64 19.80 -15.72 -2.48
N GLN A 65 20.37 -14.57 -2.11
CA GLN A 65 20.39 -14.10 -0.75
C GLN A 65 19.22 -13.15 -0.45
N ILE A 66 18.79 -13.15 0.80
CA ILE A 66 17.91 -12.15 1.41
C ILE A 66 18.71 -11.52 2.55
N GLU A 67 18.65 -10.21 2.69
CA GLU A 67 19.20 -9.50 3.85
C GLU A 67 18.07 -9.12 4.80
N VAL A 68 18.27 -9.36 6.10
CA VAL A 68 17.32 -8.98 7.16
C VAL A 68 18.10 -8.31 8.28
N ASP A 69 17.82 -7.04 8.55
CA ASP A 69 18.50 -6.21 9.57
C ASP A 69 20.04 -6.21 9.43
N GLY A 70 20.54 -6.25 8.17
CA GLY A 70 21.98 -6.24 7.87
C GLY A 70 22.62 -7.64 7.92
N GLU A 71 21.87 -8.68 8.21
CA GLU A 71 22.35 -10.08 8.18
C GLU A 71 21.93 -10.75 6.87
N LEU A 72 22.88 -11.38 6.18
CA LEU A 72 22.65 -12.10 4.92
C LEU A 72 22.27 -13.55 5.17
N TYR A 73 21.20 -14.00 4.51
CA TYR A 73 20.68 -15.37 4.58
C TYR A 73 20.76 -16.04 3.21
N ASP A 74 21.66 -16.99 3.05
CA ASP A 74 21.84 -17.83 1.85
C ASP A 74 21.24 -19.23 1.98
N ALA A 75 20.91 -19.67 3.19
CA ALA A 75 20.35 -21.00 3.45
C ALA A 75 19.12 -21.32 2.59
N PHE A 76 19.00 -22.57 2.16
CA PHE A 76 17.83 -23.12 1.47
C PHE A 76 17.54 -24.55 1.94
N PRO A 77 16.35 -24.88 2.45
CA PRO A 77 15.26 -23.95 2.74
C PRO A 77 15.58 -22.96 3.87
N LEU A 78 14.93 -21.80 3.85
CA LEU A 78 14.97 -20.80 4.91
C LEU A 78 13.58 -20.62 5.50
N ASN A 79 13.50 -20.46 6.81
CA ASN A 79 12.28 -20.09 7.52
C ASN A 79 12.64 -19.20 8.71
N LEU A 80 12.27 -17.94 8.63
CA LEU A 80 12.50 -16.94 9.66
C LEU A 80 11.18 -16.27 10.05
N SER A 81 11.07 -15.89 11.31
CA SER A 81 10.03 -15.00 11.79
C SER A 81 10.67 -13.90 12.63
N LYS A 82 10.47 -12.65 12.24
CA LYS A 82 11.03 -11.47 12.89
C LYS A 82 9.89 -10.49 13.14
N GLY A 83 10.00 -9.70 14.20
CA GLY A 83 9.07 -8.63 14.52
C GLY A 83 9.79 -7.48 15.19
N GLY A 84 9.09 -6.37 15.42
CA GLY A 84 9.64 -5.22 16.10
C GLY A 84 9.08 -3.90 15.60
N GLU A 85 9.56 -2.81 16.21
CA GLU A 85 9.19 -1.45 15.81
C GLU A 85 9.64 -1.11 14.40
N ARG A 86 10.77 -1.69 13.97
CA ARG A 86 11.34 -1.51 12.64
C ARG A 86 12.08 -2.77 12.22
N LEU A 87 11.73 -3.28 11.04
CA LEU A 87 12.41 -4.38 10.37
C LEU A 87 12.85 -3.92 8.99
N ALA A 88 14.12 -4.11 8.67
CA ALA A 88 14.69 -3.81 7.36
C ALA A 88 15.02 -5.11 6.65
N LEU A 89 14.56 -5.29 5.41
CA LEU A 89 14.89 -6.47 4.63
C LEU A 89 15.07 -6.13 3.15
N SER A 90 15.92 -6.89 2.44
CA SER A 90 15.99 -6.85 0.99
C SER A 90 15.38 -8.12 0.39
N ASP A 91 14.83 -8.00 -0.81
CA ASP A 91 14.43 -9.17 -1.60
C ASP A 91 15.58 -9.68 -2.50
N THR A 92 15.33 -10.77 -3.23
CA THR A 92 16.32 -11.37 -4.15
C THR A 92 16.54 -10.56 -5.44
N LYS A 93 15.81 -9.46 -5.64
CA LYS A 93 15.92 -8.58 -6.82
C LYS A 93 16.50 -7.20 -6.48
N GLY A 94 16.96 -7.02 -5.22
CA GLY A 94 17.62 -5.81 -4.75
C GLY A 94 16.66 -4.70 -4.33
N ASN A 95 15.37 -4.96 -4.17
CA ASN A 95 14.47 -4.00 -3.54
C ASN A 95 14.62 -4.07 -2.02
N PHE A 96 14.45 -2.93 -1.37
CA PHE A 96 14.64 -2.77 0.06
C PHE A 96 13.33 -2.38 0.72
N TYR A 97 12.99 -3.09 1.79
CA TYR A 97 11.74 -2.94 2.54
C TYR A 97 12.03 -2.44 3.95
N VAL A 98 11.22 -1.52 4.42
CA VAL A 98 11.18 -1.10 5.82
C VAL A 98 9.77 -1.33 6.34
N VAL A 99 9.62 -2.28 7.24
CA VAL A 99 8.33 -2.64 7.87
C VAL A 99 8.30 -2.06 9.26
N LYS A 100 7.17 -1.44 9.64
CA LYS A 100 7.00 -0.75 10.91
C LYS A 100 6.03 -1.48 11.82
N ASN A 101 6.38 -1.57 13.11
CA ASN A 101 5.50 -2.06 14.17
C ASN A 101 4.80 -3.39 13.84
N ALA A 102 5.52 -4.30 13.19
CA ALA A 102 5.00 -5.61 12.86
C ALA A 102 5.19 -6.59 14.04
N ALA A 103 4.12 -7.26 14.43
CA ALA A 103 4.19 -8.32 15.44
C ALA A 103 5.02 -9.51 14.91
N ALA A 104 4.78 -9.91 13.67
CA ALA A 104 5.55 -10.92 12.98
C ALA A 104 5.62 -10.65 11.48
N VAL A 105 6.83 -10.73 10.93
CA VAL A 105 7.10 -10.84 9.48
C VAL A 105 7.74 -12.19 9.26
N ASN A 106 7.04 -13.03 8.51
CA ASN A 106 7.53 -14.34 8.13
C ASN A 106 8.28 -14.24 6.81
N ILE A 107 9.45 -14.86 6.73
CA ILE A 107 10.34 -14.81 5.58
C ILE A 107 10.74 -16.23 5.26
N THR A 108 10.51 -16.69 4.03
CA THR A 108 10.85 -18.04 3.60
C THR A 108 11.57 -18.06 2.27
N LYS A 109 12.48 -19.03 2.13
CA LYS A 109 13.00 -19.50 0.84
C LYS A 109 12.71 -20.99 0.76
N LYS A 110 11.90 -21.41 -0.19
CA LYS A 110 11.51 -22.81 -0.33
C LYS A 110 11.00 -23.13 -1.72
N GLU A 111 10.98 -24.42 -2.03
CA GLU A 111 10.24 -24.94 -3.17
C GLU A 111 8.73 -24.78 -2.93
N GLN A 112 8.01 -24.31 -3.95
CA GLN A 112 6.56 -24.19 -3.96
C GLN A 112 6.01 -24.88 -5.19
N THR A 113 4.88 -25.56 -5.05
CA THR A 113 4.16 -26.20 -6.14
C THR A 113 2.77 -25.59 -6.26
N SER A 114 2.38 -25.25 -7.47
CA SER A 114 1.05 -24.76 -7.80
C SER A 114 0.53 -25.44 -9.06
N PRO A 115 -0.78 -25.68 -9.19
CA PRO A 115 -1.33 -26.19 -10.44
C PRO A 115 -1.23 -25.12 -11.53
N ASN A 116 -0.85 -25.52 -12.73
CA ASN A 116 -0.95 -24.67 -13.91
C ASN A 116 -2.41 -24.26 -14.14
N ASP A 117 -2.65 -23.02 -14.48
CA ASP A 117 -4.01 -22.49 -14.66
C ASP A 117 -4.81 -23.22 -15.72
N LYS A 118 -4.21 -23.52 -16.88
CA LYS A 118 -4.87 -24.16 -18.02
C LYS A 118 -4.89 -25.67 -17.94
N THR A 119 -3.72 -26.28 -17.69
CA THR A 119 -3.55 -27.73 -17.76
C THR A 119 -3.81 -28.42 -16.42
N ARG A 120 -3.87 -27.68 -15.34
CA ARG A 120 -3.92 -28.17 -13.95
C ARG A 120 -2.75 -29.06 -13.54
N ALA A 121 -1.78 -29.26 -14.42
CA ALA A 121 -0.56 -29.98 -14.09
C ALA A 121 0.25 -29.23 -13.01
N PRO A 122 0.87 -29.94 -12.06
CA PRO A 122 1.69 -29.30 -11.05
C PRO A 122 2.92 -28.63 -11.69
N GLN A 123 3.18 -27.41 -11.26
CA GLN A 123 4.39 -26.64 -11.59
C GLN A 123 5.11 -26.29 -10.31
N THR A 124 6.39 -26.56 -10.29
CA THR A 124 7.25 -26.38 -9.11
C THR A 124 8.34 -25.35 -9.41
N GLY A 125 8.69 -24.57 -8.41
CA GLY A 125 9.77 -23.59 -8.48
C GLY A 125 10.24 -23.15 -7.10
N ASN A 126 11.43 -22.59 -7.04
CA ASN A 126 11.97 -22.00 -5.82
C ASN A 126 11.48 -20.58 -5.68
N PHE A 127 10.99 -20.23 -4.50
CA PHE A 127 10.45 -18.89 -4.20
C PHE A 127 10.99 -18.34 -2.90
N ALA A 128 11.29 -17.04 -2.93
CA ALA A 128 11.46 -16.21 -1.76
C ALA A 128 10.15 -15.48 -1.48
N THR A 129 9.65 -15.57 -0.26
CA THR A 129 8.38 -14.97 0.14
C THR A 129 8.52 -14.30 1.49
N ALA A 130 7.95 -13.09 1.64
CA ALA A 130 7.82 -12.44 2.93
C ALA A 130 6.40 -11.88 3.10
N TRP A 131 5.87 -11.95 4.32
CA TRP A 131 4.55 -11.43 4.65
C TRP A 131 4.44 -10.99 6.11
N ILE A 132 3.59 -10.00 6.36
CA ILE A 132 3.16 -9.61 7.70
C ILE A 132 2.02 -10.54 8.11
N ASP A 133 2.15 -11.18 9.26
CA ASP A 133 1.13 -12.04 9.84
C ASP A 133 0.26 -11.22 10.81
N HIS A 134 -1.02 -11.10 10.51
CA HIS A 134 -2.01 -10.44 11.37
C HIS A 134 -2.71 -11.41 12.33
N GLY A 135 -2.35 -12.69 12.27
CA GLY A 135 -2.99 -13.74 13.05
C GLY A 135 -4.34 -14.17 12.47
N ARG A 136 -5.06 -14.97 13.25
CA ARG A 136 -6.39 -15.49 12.89
C ARG A 136 -7.47 -14.56 13.40
N ALA A 137 -8.48 -14.34 12.57
CA ALA A 137 -9.61 -13.45 12.86
C ALA A 137 -9.19 -12.09 13.46
N PRO A 138 -8.26 -11.36 12.84
CA PRO A 138 -7.80 -10.09 13.35
C PRO A 138 -8.96 -9.09 13.45
N LYS A 139 -8.86 -8.17 14.40
CA LYS A 139 -9.78 -7.05 14.56
C LYS A 139 -9.01 -5.75 14.58
N GLN A 140 -9.37 -4.83 13.68
CA GLN A 140 -8.74 -3.52 13.52
C GLN A 140 -7.22 -3.59 13.36
N ALA A 141 -6.72 -4.68 12.74
CA ALA A 141 -5.30 -4.79 12.46
C ALA A 141 -4.87 -3.76 11.40
N ALA A 142 -3.58 -3.44 11.42
CA ALA A 142 -3.02 -2.41 10.56
C ALA A 142 -1.60 -2.80 10.14
N TYR A 143 -1.12 -2.18 9.07
CA TYR A 143 0.28 -2.29 8.67
C TYR A 143 0.81 -0.98 8.10
N GLU A 144 2.12 -0.85 8.17
CA GLU A 144 2.89 0.20 7.54
C GLU A 144 4.20 -0.38 7.04
N TYR A 145 4.46 -0.24 5.74
CA TYR A 145 5.78 -0.53 5.20
C TYR A 145 6.08 0.34 3.97
N ALA A 146 7.37 0.50 3.69
CA ALA A 146 7.83 1.15 2.47
C ALA A 146 8.72 0.22 1.67
N VAL A 147 8.63 0.34 0.36
CA VAL A 147 9.49 -0.36 -0.61
C VAL A 147 10.31 0.68 -1.36
N TYR A 148 11.62 0.48 -1.39
CA TYR A 148 12.58 1.27 -2.15
C TYR A 148 13.11 0.41 -3.30
N ILE A 149 12.89 0.86 -4.53
CA ILE A 149 13.25 0.10 -5.73
C ILE A 149 14.75 0.24 -5.99
N GLN A 150 15.49 -0.85 -5.83
CA GLN A 150 16.93 -0.95 -6.07
C GLN A 150 17.73 0.27 -5.55
N PRO A 151 17.60 0.60 -4.26
CA PRO A 151 18.30 1.74 -3.69
C PRO A 151 19.81 1.49 -3.66
N THR A 152 20.59 2.55 -3.68
CA THR A 152 22.04 2.48 -3.50
C THR A 152 22.40 2.12 -2.05
N ASN A 153 23.59 1.56 -1.83
CA ASN A 153 24.09 1.24 -0.47
C ASN A 153 24.09 2.47 0.47
N LYS A 154 24.33 3.66 -0.07
CA LYS A 154 24.26 4.92 0.67
C LYS A 154 22.83 5.23 1.14
N GLU A 155 21.84 4.98 0.28
CA GLU A 155 20.44 5.13 0.64
C GLU A 155 20.02 4.09 1.69
N ILE A 156 20.38 2.82 1.52
CA ILE A 156 20.12 1.76 2.50
C ILE A 156 20.66 2.14 3.88
N THR A 157 21.93 2.57 3.96
CA THR A 157 22.57 2.99 5.22
C THR A 157 21.78 4.11 5.92
N ARG A 158 21.18 5.02 5.16
CA ARG A 158 20.32 6.08 5.70
C ARG A 158 18.95 5.53 6.12
N LEU A 159 18.34 4.69 5.29
CA LEU A 159 16.99 4.16 5.46
C LEU A 159 16.87 3.19 6.65
N ILE A 160 17.95 2.50 6.99
CA ILE A 160 18.01 1.69 8.22
C ILE A 160 17.77 2.55 9.46
N LYS A 161 18.22 3.82 9.44
CA LYS A 161 18.20 4.72 10.61
C LYS A 161 17.05 5.72 10.60
N LYS A 162 16.60 6.14 9.40
CA LYS A 162 15.63 7.22 9.26
C LYS A 162 14.75 6.99 8.05
N ASP A 163 13.45 7.21 8.24
CA ASP A 163 12.48 7.11 7.15
C ASP A 163 12.63 8.22 6.12
N GLY A 164 12.28 7.92 4.87
CA GLY A 164 12.18 8.90 3.80
C GLY A 164 10.80 9.55 3.71
N TYR A 165 9.88 9.22 4.61
CA TYR A 165 8.50 9.69 4.64
C TYR A 165 8.00 9.85 6.07
N GLU A 166 6.85 10.49 6.20
CA GLU A 166 6.10 10.64 7.45
C GLU A 166 4.64 10.25 7.22
N VAL A 167 4.09 9.41 8.10
CA VAL A 167 2.66 9.09 8.11
C VAL A 167 1.97 10.09 9.01
N LEU A 168 1.25 11.04 8.42
CA LEU A 168 0.52 12.09 9.13
C LEU A 168 -0.83 11.59 9.67
N ARG A 169 -1.42 10.59 8.99
CA ARG A 169 -2.65 9.92 9.43
C ARG A 169 -2.75 8.52 8.86
N ARG A 170 -3.21 7.58 9.69
CA ARG A 170 -3.56 6.22 9.28
C ARG A 170 -4.70 5.72 10.16
N ASP A 171 -5.91 5.82 9.66
CA ASP A 171 -7.11 5.28 10.28
C ASP A 171 -8.14 4.89 9.21
N ASN A 172 -9.32 4.41 9.61
CA ASN A 172 -10.34 3.94 8.68
C ASN A 172 -11.03 5.07 7.89
N THR A 173 -10.75 6.32 8.21
CA THR A 173 -11.29 7.49 7.49
C THR A 173 -10.29 8.06 6.50
N ALA A 174 -9.00 8.01 6.80
CA ALA A 174 -7.99 8.53 5.88
C ALA A 174 -6.59 7.94 6.11
N HIS A 175 -5.81 7.91 5.04
CA HIS A 175 -4.37 7.73 5.05
C HIS A 175 -3.71 8.97 4.45
N VAL A 176 -2.76 9.57 5.18
CA VAL A 176 -2.03 10.76 4.73
C VAL A 176 -0.54 10.55 4.91
N VAL A 177 0.22 10.70 3.84
CA VAL A 177 1.66 10.48 3.81
C VAL A 177 2.37 11.67 3.20
N LYS A 178 3.40 12.16 3.88
CA LYS A 178 4.32 13.16 3.35
C LYS A 178 5.66 12.52 3.00
N ASP A 179 6.07 12.66 1.76
CA ASP A 179 7.40 12.27 1.32
C ASP A 179 8.41 13.37 1.62
N LEU A 180 9.46 13.02 2.37
CA LEU A 180 10.44 14.00 2.88
C LEU A 180 11.48 14.43 1.85
N ALA A 181 11.64 13.68 0.76
CA ALA A 181 12.60 14.02 -0.28
C ALA A 181 12.00 14.93 -1.35
N THR A 182 10.75 14.70 -1.74
CA THR A 182 10.05 15.48 -2.77
C THR A 182 9.18 16.61 -2.19
N GLY A 183 8.90 16.56 -0.87
CA GLY A 183 7.96 17.47 -0.21
C GLY A 183 6.50 17.21 -0.57
N ILE A 184 6.20 16.15 -1.34
CA ILE A 184 4.84 15.80 -1.76
C ILE A 184 4.07 15.23 -0.58
N THR A 185 2.84 15.71 -0.39
CA THR A 185 1.87 15.10 0.54
C THR A 185 0.75 14.46 -0.26
N GLY A 186 0.46 13.19 0.04
CA GLY A 186 -0.66 12.45 -0.53
C GLY A 186 -1.73 12.19 0.52
N TYR A 187 -2.98 12.34 0.12
CA TYR A 187 -4.17 12.09 0.93
C TYR A 187 -5.03 11.04 0.24
N VAL A 188 -5.44 10.04 0.98
CA VAL A 188 -6.50 9.10 0.63
C VAL A 188 -7.59 9.25 1.67
N CYS A 189 -8.73 9.79 1.29
CA CYS A 189 -9.91 9.89 2.13
C CYS A 189 -10.87 8.76 1.75
N PHE A 190 -11.20 7.90 2.69
CA PHE A 190 -12.15 6.78 2.51
C PHE A 190 -13.59 7.17 2.86
N GLY A 191 -13.81 8.41 3.21
CA GLY A 191 -15.09 9.00 3.59
C GLY A 191 -14.89 10.46 3.95
N GLU A 192 -15.74 10.97 4.83
CA GLU A 192 -15.56 12.33 5.34
C GLU A 192 -14.23 12.47 6.08
N TYR A 193 -13.45 13.46 5.69
CA TYR A 193 -12.16 13.79 6.27
C TYR A 193 -12.16 15.19 6.84
N THR A 194 -11.57 15.36 8.01
CA THR A 194 -11.20 16.66 8.58
C THR A 194 -9.78 16.52 9.14
N GLY A 195 -8.90 17.44 8.80
CA GLY A 195 -7.50 17.38 9.21
C GLY A 195 -6.83 18.75 9.30
N GLN A 196 -5.53 18.69 9.51
CA GLN A 196 -4.63 19.85 9.49
C GLN A 196 -3.77 19.76 8.22
N GLY A 197 -3.25 20.88 7.78
CA GLY A 197 -2.48 20.99 6.56
C GLY A 197 -3.25 21.70 5.46
N LEU A 198 -2.84 21.55 4.21
CA LEU A 198 -3.48 22.24 3.08
C LEU A 198 -4.91 21.74 2.86
N VAL A 199 -5.12 20.42 2.86
CA VAL A 199 -6.46 19.85 2.79
C VAL A 199 -7.08 19.84 4.18
N ARG A 200 -8.10 20.68 4.39
CA ARG A 200 -8.81 20.82 5.67
C ARG A 200 -9.99 19.88 5.81
N LYS A 201 -10.69 19.65 4.73
CA LYS A 201 -11.88 18.82 4.72
C LYS A 201 -12.07 18.15 3.36
N ALA A 202 -12.60 16.94 3.36
CA ALA A 202 -13.20 16.31 2.20
C ALA A 202 -14.58 15.75 2.60
N THR A 203 -15.57 15.87 1.73
CA THR A 203 -16.96 15.45 2.01
C THR A 203 -17.22 14.01 1.67
N GLY A 204 -16.23 13.30 1.13
CA GLY A 204 -16.34 11.87 0.80
C GLY A 204 -15.04 11.32 0.21
N GLU A 205 -15.13 10.13 -0.39
CA GLU A 205 -13.97 9.47 -0.96
C GLU A 205 -13.26 10.36 -1.96
N SER A 206 -11.99 10.61 -1.70
CA SER A 206 -11.16 11.46 -2.54
C SER A 206 -9.68 11.10 -2.42
N ILE A 207 -8.94 11.36 -3.50
CA ILE A 207 -7.50 11.24 -3.52
C ILE A 207 -6.93 12.60 -3.90
N VAL A 208 -6.03 13.12 -3.06
CA VAL A 208 -5.35 14.39 -3.30
C VAL A 208 -3.85 14.19 -3.22
N MET A 209 -3.14 14.82 -4.12
CA MET A 209 -1.68 14.91 -4.06
C MET A 209 -1.28 16.37 -4.23
N GLU A 210 -0.47 16.88 -3.31
CA GLU A 210 0.00 18.25 -3.30
C GLU A 210 1.52 18.33 -3.21
N ARG A 211 2.09 19.37 -3.80
CA ARG A 211 3.49 19.75 -3.63
C ARG A 211 3.64 21.26 -3.79
N THR A 212 4.62 21.82 -3.11
CA THR A 212 5.09 23.18 -3.41
C THR A 212 6.21 23.08 -4.43
N ASP A 213 6.12 23.83 -5.52
CA ASP A 213 7.17 23.90 -6.54
C ASP A 213 8.32 24.83 -6.14
N THR A 214 9.32 24.99 -7.03
CA THR A 214 10.49 25.83 -6.79
C THR A 214 10.17 27.32 -6.68
N ASP A 215 9.05 27.75 -7.21
CA ASP A 215 8.60 29.16 -7.20
C ASP A 215 7.68 29.45 -6.01
N GLY A 216 7.49 28.46 -5.12
CA GLY A 216 6.64 28.55 -3.96
C GLY A 216 5.15 28.37 -4.27
N GLN A 217 4.79 28.00 -5.50
CA GLN A 217 3.42 27.72 -5.88
C GLN A 217 3.01 26.32 -5.47
N VAL A 218 1.77 26.14 -5.03
CA VAL A 218 1.24 24.82 -4.73
C VAL A 218 0.62 24.23 -5.99
N VAL A 219 1.11 23.06 -6.36
CA VAL A 219 0.55 22.25 -7.43
C VAL A 219 -0.23 21.10 -6.81
N MET A 220 -1.49 20.97 -7.18
CA MET A 220 -2.42 19.99 -6.63
C MET A 220 -3.04 19.15 -7.74
N SER A 221 -3.23 17.86 -7.44
CA SER A 221 -4.06 16.95 -8.23
C SER A 221 -5.15 16.38 -7.32
N VAL A 222 -6.39 16.45 -7.76
CA VAL A 222 -7.55 15.92 -7.04
C VAL A 222 -8.28 14.92 -7.93
N CYS A 223 -8.69 13.81 -7.34
CA CYS A 223 -9.43 12.76 -8.04
C CYS A 223 -10.51 12.19 -7.11
N THR A 224 -11.71 11.96 -7.62
CA THR A 224 -12.68 11.07 -6.98
C THR A 224 -12.46 9.63 -7.47
N PRO A 225 -12.18 8.66 -6.57
CA PRO A 225 -12.03 7.26 -6.96
C PRO A 225 -13.37 6.58 -7.22
N ASP A 226 -14.47 7.15 -6.75
CA ASP A 226 -15.81 6.62 -6.98
C ASP A 226 -16.25 6.96 -8.41
N LEU A 227 -16.44 5.93 -9.23
CA LEU A 227 -16.88 6.08 -10.61
C LEU A 227 -18.40 6.19 -10.75
N GLY A 228 -19.14 6.21 -9.64
CA GLY A 228 -20.62 6.25 -9.64
C GLY A 228 -21.26 5.04 -10.27
N LEU A 229 -20.56 3.91 -10.32
CA LEU A 229 -21.05 2.70 -10.93
C LEU A 229 -22.12 2.06 -10.05
N THR A 230 -23.23 1.66 -10.68
CA THR A 230 -24.29 0.88 -10.01
C THR A 230 -23.93 -0.61 -10.05
N GLU A 231 -24.50 -1.42 -9.14
CA GLU A 231 -24.22 -2.88 -9.09
C GLU A 231 -24.45 -3.62 -10.42
N LYS A 232 -25.32 -3.10 -11.29
CA LYS A 232 -25.62 -3.68 -12.61
C LYS A 232 -24.53 -3.46 -13.65
N THR A 233 -23.50 -2.69 -13.36
CA THR A 233 -22.53 -2.19 -14.35
C THR A 233 -21.29 -3.06 -14.53
N TYR A 234 -21.12 -4.13 -13.78
CA TYR A 234 -19.94 -5.00 -13.90
C TYR A 234 -19.90 -5.88 -15.16
N THR A 235 -21.00 -5.98 -15.92
CA THR A 235 -21.10 -6.89 -17.07
C THR A 235 -21.49 -6.22 -18.40
N THR A 236 -21.86 -4.93 -18.40
CA THR A 236 -22.29 -4.20 -19.61
C THR A 236 -21.76 -2.79 -19.63
N ARG A 237 -21.84 -2.10 -20.78
CA ARG A 237 -21.42 -0.70 -20.96
C ARG A 237 -21.94 0.16 -19.82
N GLN A 238 -21.00 0.71 -19.06
CA GLN A 238 -21.28 1.41 -17.83
C GLN A 238 -21.68 2.86 -18.12
N GLU A 239 -22.79 3.27 -17.56
CA GLU A 239 -23.12 4.68 -17.45
C GLU A 239 -22.68 5.12 -16.04
N SER A 240 -21.75 6.06 -15.98
CA SER A 240 -21.39 6.72 -14.72
C SER A 240 -22.39 7.86 -14.47
N ARG A 241 -22.85 7.98 -13.23
CA ARG A 241 -23.58 9.17 -12.78
C ARG A 241 -22.59 10.20 -12.25
N PRO A 242 -22.88 11.50 -12.40
CA PRO A 242 -22.09 12.55 -11.74
C PRO A 242 -22.07 12.32 -10.22
N ILE A 243 -20.89 12.45 -9.62
CA ILE A 243 -20.71 12.43 -8.18
C ILE A 243 -19.97 13.70 -7.81
N GLU A 244 -20.65 14.52 -7.00
CA GLU A 244 -20.07 15.76 -6.47
C GLU A 244 -19.39 15.46 -5.14
N LYS A 245 -18.14 15.88 -5.00
CA LYS A 245 -17.35 15.83 -3.79
C LYS A 245 -16.66 17.18 -3.59
N GLU A 246 -16.59 17.62 -2.36
CA GLU A 246 -15.92 18.85 -2.01
C GLU A 246 -14.61 18.56 -1.28
N VAL A 247 -13.57 19.26 -1.65
CA VAL A 247 -12.29 19.31 -0.93
C VAL A 247 -12.02 20.75 -0.52
N LEU A 248 -12.05 21.03 0.77
CA LEU A 248 -11.80 22.34 1.33
C LEU A 248 -10.32 22.52 1.64
N LEU A 249 -9.74 23.57 1.10
CA LEU A 249 -8.33 23.93 1.26
C LEU A 249 -8.16 25.04 2.32
N ASP A 250 -6.97 25.12 2.89
CA ASP A 250 -6.58 26.22 3.78
C ASP A 250 -6.09 27.41 2.95
N GLY A 251 -6.60 28.61 3.22
CA GLY A 251 -6.25 29.84 2.51
C GLY A 251 -7.18 30.19 1.35
N ALA A 252 -6.83 31.24 0.62
CA ALA A 252 -7.50 31.69 -0.60
C ALA A 252 -6.80 31.10 -1.83
N TRP A 253 -7.56 30.47 -2.72
CA TRP A 253 -7.05 29.78 -3.88
C TRP A 253 -7.69 30.31 -5.15
N GLU A 254 -6.87 30.55 -6.17
CA GLU A 254 -7.31 30.68 -7.54
C GLU A 254 -7.05 29.37 -8.27
N LEU A 255 -8.10 28.69 -8.72
CA LEU A 255 -7.98 27.48 -9.50
C LEU A 255 -7.81 27.85 -10.98
N ALA A 256 -6.65 27.57 -11.54
CA ALA A 256 -6.48 27.55 -12.98
C ALA A 256 -6.90 26.14 -13.47
N ALA A 257 -8.04 26.04 -14.14
CA ALA A 257 -8.46 24.80 -14.78
C ALA A 257 -7.46 24.44 -15.89
N GLN A 258 -6.65 23.41 -15.66
CA GLN A 258 -5.64 22.96 -16.63
C GLN A 258 -6.15 21.80 -17.50
N TYR A 259 -7.31 21.24 -17.22
CA TYR A 259 -7.85 20.08 -17.96
C TYR A 259 -9.31 20.34 -18.37
N PRO A 260 -9.64 20.07 -19.66
CA PRO A 260 -11.03 20.14 -20.11
C PRO A 260 -11.91 19.15 -19.34
N GLY A 261 -13.03 19.58 -18.80
CA GLY A 261 -13.98 18.76 -18.06
C GLY A 261 -13.82 18.77 -16.54
N VAL A 262 -12.90 19.56 -15.99
CA VAL A 262 -12.88 19.91 -14.56
C VAL A 262 -13.45 21.32 -14.43
N GLU A 263 -14.67 21.45 -13.95
CA GLU A 263 -15.23 22.74 -13.53
C GLU A 263 -14.71 23.07 -12.14
N ALA A 264 -14.26 24.31 -11.98
CA ALA A 264 -13.76 24.86 -10.72
C ALA A 264 -14.92 25.29 -9.81
#